data_674973cf54e1dda01646df248b78e169
#
_entry.id   674973cf54e1dda01646df248b78e169
#
_cell.length_a   1.000
_cell.length_b   1.000
_cell.length_c   1.000
_cell.angle_alpha   90.00
_cell.angle_beta   90.00
_cell.angle_gamma   90.00
#
_symmetry.space_group_name_H-M   'P 1'
#
loop_
_entity.id
_entity.type
_entity.pdbx_description
1 polymer ?
#
loop_
_entity_poly.entity_id
_entity_poly.type
_entity_poly.pdbx_seq_one_letter_code
_entity_poly.pdbx_strand_id
1 'polypeptide(L)'
;MPNPYFQFKQFTIWHDKCAMKVGTYGVLLGAWAEAGAPQQILDIGTGTGLIALMLAQRNPRSQVTAIEIDEAAAAQAEENIARSPWANRIEVICNDFSLFQTDNKYNLIVSNPPYFVDALNCPDKQRNMARHTCELNYELLFRRSAHLLEDQGRVCIIIPTEAEKLVIDTAWKYKLYPLRRLHVFTKPGKPSRRVLIAFGHQEQKCMEETLCIEVERNQFTPEYIALTRDFYLKM
;
A
#
# COMPACT_ATOMS: atom_id res chain seq x y z
N MET A 1 -14.33 23.08 -8.42
CA MET A 1 -13.33 22.62 -7.42
C MET A 1 -13.14 21.12 -7.57
N PRO A 2 -11.98 20.56 -7.37
CA PRO A 2 -11.83 19.11 -7.39
C PRO A 2 -12.69 18.49 -6.28
N ASN A 3 -13.23 17.29 -6.54
CA ASN A 3 -14.09 16.60 -5.58
C ASN A 3 -13.29 16.32 -4.29
N PRO A 4 -13.76 16.71 -3.09
CA PRO A 4 -13.04 16.51 -1.83
C PRO A 4 -13.08 15.06 -1.31
N TYR A 5 -13.85 14.18 -1.94
CA TYR A 5 -13.99 12.78 -1.56
C TYR A 5 -14.06 11.86 -2.75
N PHE A 6 -13.84 10.57 -2.48
CA PHE A 6 -14.10 9.46 -3.41
C PHE A 6 -15.00 8.43 -2.74
N GLN A 7 -16.11 8.07 -3.38
CA GLN A 7 -17.10 7.14 -2.87
C GLN A 7 -16.87 5.73 -3.43
N PHE A 8 -16.72 4.76 -2.55
CA PHE A 8 -16.73 3.34 -2.83
C PHE A 8 -18.11 2.73 -2.50
N LYS A 9 -18.32 1.44 -2.79
CA LYS A 9 -19.58 0.75 -2.52
C LYS A 9 -19.95 0.74 -1.03
N GLN A 10 -18.99 0.57 -0.14
CA GLN A 10 -19.24 0.37 1.29
C GLN A 10 -18.67 1.48 2.18
N PHE A 11 -17.84 2.38 1.64
CA PHE A 11 -17.23 3.48 2.39
C PHE A 11 -16.92 4.67 1.49
N THR A 12 -16.61 5.80 2.10
CA THR A 12 -16.19 7.03 1.41
C THR A 12 -14.86 7.49 1.96
N ILE A 13 -13.93 7.87 1.08
CA ILE A 13 -12.64 8.48 1.45
C ILE A 13 -12.71 9.97 1.21
N TRP A 14 -12.64 10.75 2.26
CA TRP A 14 -12.36 12.18 2.21
C TRP A 14 -10.86 12.39 2.10
N HIS A 15 -10.43 13.35 1.27
CA HIS A 15 -9.00 13.61 1.00
C HIS A 15 -8.73 15.10 0.79
N ASP A 16 -9.51 15.94 1.44
CA ASP A 16 -9.39 17.40 1.37
C ASP A 16 -8.28 17.95 2.28
N LYS A 17 -7.89 17.20 3.32
CA LYS A 17 -6.83 17.54 4.26
C LYS A 17 -5.49 16.83 3.95
N CYS A 18 -5.46 15.94 2.99
CA CYS A 18 -4.30 15.12 2.66
C CYS A 18 -3.70 15.51 1.32
N ALA A 19 -2.37 15.51 1.23
CA ALA A 19 -1.65 15.79 -0.01
C ALA A 19 -1.91 14.73 -1.11
N MET A 20 -2.10 13.46 -0.73
CA MET A 20 -2.38 12.37 -1.66
C MET A 20 -3.88 12.08 -1.74
N LYS A 21 -4.41 12.15 -2.95
CA LYS A 21 -5.79 11.76 -3.26
C LYS A 21 -5.89 10.27 -3.49
N VAL A 22 -7.14 9.75 -3.45
CA VAL A 22 -7.44 8.37 -3.89
C VAL A 22 -6.89 8.17 -5.30
N GLY A 23 -6.01 7.18 -5.43
CA GLY A 23 -5.38 6.82 -6.70
C GLY A 23 -5.56 5.34 -7.02
N THR A 24 -5.56 5.00 -8.31
CA THR A 24 -5.69 3.63 -8.81
C THR A 24 -4.72 2.65 -8.14
N TYR A 25 -3.51 3.09 -7.85
CA TYR A 25 -2.47 2.21 -7.31
C TYR A 25 -2.71 1.82 -5.85
N GLY A 26 -3.23 2.73 -5.02
CA GLY A 26 -3.69 2.40 -3.66
C GLY A 26 -4.84 1.40 -3.69
N VAL A 27 -5.80 1.59 -4.60
CA VAL A 27 -6.91 0.64 -4.79
C VAL A 27 -6.41 -0.73 -5.25
N LEU A 28 -5.45 -0.78 -6.19
CA LEU A 28 -4.85 -2.04 -6.64
C LEU A 28 -4.17 -2.78 -5.48
N LEU A 29 -3.39 -2.09 -4.66
CA LEU A 29 -2.74 -2.73 -3.52
C LEU A 29 -3.76 -3.26 -2.51
N GLY A 30 -4.74 -2.45 -2.11
CA GLY A 30 -5.80 -2.86 -1.18
C GLY A 30 -6.66 -4.02 -1.70
N ALA A 31 -6.85 -4.10 -3.04
CA ALA A 31 -7.58 -5.19 -3.68
C ALA A 31 -6.75 -6.48 -3.84
N TRP A 32 -5.43 -6.36 -4.08
CA TRP A 32 -4.54 -7.47 -4.42
C TRP A 32 -3.83 -8.09 -3.22
N ALA A 33 -3.46 -7.28 -2.20
CA ALA A 33 -2.71 -7.76 -1.05
C ALA A 33 -3.47 -8.85 -0.28
N GLU A 34 -2.79 -9.97 0.00
CA GLU A 34 -3.37 -11.11 0.71
C GLU A 34 -2.33 -11.88 1.52
N ALA A 35 -2.76 -12.52 2.59
CA ALA A 35 -1.98 -13.43 3.42
C ALA A 35 -2.88 -14.54 4.01
N GLY A 36 -3.71 -15.17 3.16
CA GLY A 36 -4.72 -16.12 3.60
C GLY A 36 -5.85 -15.43 4.37
N ALA A 37 -6.01 -15.77 5.65
CA ALA A 37 -6.99 -15.15 6.54
C ALA A 37 -6.26 -14.36 7.66
N PRO A 38 -5.68 -13.18 7.36
CA PRO A 38 -4.89 -12.43 8.33
C PRO A 38 -5.74 -11.99 9.52
N GLN A 39 -5.18 -12.10 10.72
CA GLN A 39 -5.81 -11.60 11.94
C GLN A 39 -5.28 -10.21 12.30
N GLN A 40 -3.98 -9.98 12.09
CA GLN A 40 -3.30 -8.72 12.36
C GLN A 40 -2.75 -8.16 11.05
N ILE A 41 -3.14 -6.94 10.71
CA ILE A 41 -2.73 -6.23 9.49
C ILE A 41 -2.06 -4.92 9.91
N LEU A 42 -0.94 -4.59 9.26
CA LEU A 42 -0.24 -3.32 9.42
C LEU A 42 -0.24 -2.57 8.08
N ASP A 43 -0.79 -1.35 8.06
CA ASP A 43 -0.73 -0.43 6.92
C ASP A 43 0.25 0.71 7.23
N ILE A 44 1.39 0.72 6.53
CA ILE A 44 2.49 1.66 6.78
C ILE A 44 2.42 2.81 5.78
N GLY A 45 2.28 4.04 6.30
CA GLY A 45 2.02 5.23 5.51
C GLY A 45 0.59 5.22 4.96
N THR A 46 -0.38 5.08 5.85
CA THR A 46 -1.79 4.84 5.49
C THR A 46 -2.43 6.01 4.74
N GLY A 47 -1.87 7.22 4.85
CA GLY A 47 -2.39 8.43 4.23
C GLY A 47 -3.84 8.69 4.66
N THR A 48 -4.77 8.60 3.72
CA THR A 48 -6.21 8.78 3.98
C THR A 48 -6.92 7.58 4.62
N GLY A 49 -6.21 6.48 4.92
CA GLY A 49 -6.80 5.24 5.43
C GLY A 49 -7.40 4.32 4.34
N LEU A 50 -7.15 4.61 3.06
CA LEU A 50 -7.75 3.88 1.94
C LEU A 50 -7.45 2.38 1.99
N ILE A 51 -6.17 2.01 2.10
CA ILE A 51 -5.75 0.60 2.05
C ILE A 51 -6.23 -0.12 3.31
N ALA A 52 -6.11 0.50 4.48
CA ALA A 52 -6.62 -0.03 5.75
C ALA A 52 -8.11 -0.37 5.67
N LEU A 53 -8.95 0.54 5.13
CA LEU A 53 -10.39 0.32 4.95
C LEU A 53 -10.69 -0.81 3.96
N MET A 54 -9.98 -0.87 2.83
CA MET A 54 -10.14 -1.94 1.85
C MET A 54 -9.78 -3.31 2.43
N LEU A 55 -8.72 -3.39 3.22
CA LEU A 55 -8.29 -4.62 3.88
C LEU A 55 -9.27 -5.05 4.98
N ALA A 56 -9.81 -4.10 5.76
CA ALA A 56 -10.84 -4.38 6.76
C ALA A 56 -12.14 -4.89 6.13
N GLN A 57 -12.53 -4.38 4.93
CA GLN A 57 -13.66 -4.89 4.15
C GLN A 57 -13.45 -6.35 3.74
N ARG A 58 -12.27 -6.69 3.22
CA ARG A 58 -11.96 -8.04 2.70
C ARG A 58 -11.74 -9.08 3.79
N ASN A 59 -11.32 -8.65 4.98
CA ASN A 59 -10.89 -9.53 6.07
C ASN A 59 -11.75 -9.28 7.31
N PRO A 60 -12.95 -9.89 7.41
CA PRO A 60 -13.94 -9.52 8.44
C PRO A 60 -13.50 -9.80 9.88
N ARG A 61 -12.48 -10.63 10.09
CA ARG A 61 -11.95 -10.98 11.43
C ARG A 61 -10.64 -10.27 11.77
N SER A 62 -10.08 -9.46 10.87
CA SER A 62 -8.80 -8.80 11.11
C SER A 62 -8.94 -7.54 11.96
N GLN A 63 -7.90 -7.26 12.73
CA GLN A 63 -7.59 -5.96 13.31
C GLN A 63 -6.53 -5.30 12.42
N VAL A 64 -6.65 -4.01 12.18
CA VAL A 64 -5.75 -3.24 11.33
C VAL A 64 -5.11 -2.13 12.15
N THR A 65 -3.78 -2.09 12.19
CA THR A 65 -3.00 -0.96 12.68
C THR A 65 -2.56 -0.14 11.48
N ALA A 66 -2.90 1.13 11.45
CA ALA A 66 -2.58 2.07 10.36
C ALA A 66 -1.64 3.15 10.88
N ILE A 67 -0.42 3.25 10.34
CA ILE A 67 0.59 4.21 10.80
C ILE A 67 0.72 5.32 9.76
N GLU A 68 0.74 6.57 10.23
CA GLU A 68 0.96 7.76 9.39
C GLU A 68 1.82 8.77 10.16
N ILE A 69 2.80 9.36 9.47
CA ILE A 69 3.71 10.33 10.07
C ILE A 69 3.16 11.76 9.98
N ASP A 70 2.38 12.06 8.95
CA ASP A 70 1.76 13.37 8.76
C ASP A 70 0.50 13.49 9.59
N GLU A 71 0.47 14.46 10.53
CA GLU A 71 -0.65 14.63 11.46
C GLU A 71 -1.97 14.95 10.75
N ALA A 72 -1.94 15.70 9.64
CA ALA A 72 -3.15 16.05 8.90
C ALA A 72 -3.71 14.83 8.14
N ALA A 73 -2.84 13.99 7.59
CA ALA A 73 -3.23 12.76 6.93
C ALA A 73 -3.74 11.72 7.96
N ALA A 74 -3.09 11.59 9.12
CA ALA A 74 -3.54 10.71 10.19
C ALA A 74 -4.94 11.11 10.70
N ALA A 75 -5.16 12.40 10.97
CA ALA A 75 -6.48 12.91 11.35
C ALA A 75 -7.54 12.66 10.26
N GLN A 76 -7.17 12.80 8.98
CA GLN A 76 -8.07 12.48 7.86
C GLN A 76 -8.40 10.97 7.81
N ALA A 77 -7.41 10.11 8.06
CA ALA A 77 -7.63 8.67 8.15
C ALA A 77 -8.58 8.30 9.29
N GLU A 78 -8.37 8.88 10.49
CA GLU A 78 -9.27 8.68 11.64
C GLU A 78 -10.71 9.06 11.32
N GLU A 79 -10.93 10.23 10.68
CA GLU A 79 -12.26 10.67 10.26
C GLU A 79 -12.90 9.72 9.24
N ASN A 80 -12.15 9.23 8.26
CA ASN A 80 -12.63 8.28 7.27
C ASN A 80 -13.00 6.94 7.91
N ILE A 81 -12.16 6.44 8.81
CA ILE A 81 -12.36 5.19 9.53
C ILE A 81 -13.56 5.30 10.47
N ALA A 82 -13.68 6.38 11.23
CA ALA A 82 -14.81 6.61 12.14
C ALA A 82 -16.18 6.61 11.43
N ARG A 83 -16.21 7.01 10.16
CA ARG A 83 -17.42 7.00 9.31
C ARG A 83 -17.66 5.66 8.59
N SER A 84 -16.77 4.69 8.74
CA SER A 84 -16.85 3.39 8.08
C SER A 84 -17.53 2.32 8.93
N PRO A 85 -18.01 1.22 8.34
CA PRO A 85 -18.54 0.08 9.09
C PRO A 85 -17.50 -0.65 9.95
N TRP A 86 -16.21 -0.33 9.80
CA TRP A 86 -15.08 -1.03 10.44
C TRP A 86 -14.34 -0.18 11.47
N ALA A 87 -14.92 0.91 11.95
CA ALA A 87 -14.32 1.84 12.90
C ALA A 87 -13.73 1.16 14.15
N ASN A 88 -14.35 0.09 14.62
CA ASN A 88 -13.92 -0.68 15.79
C ASN A 88 -12.80 -1.70 15.51
N ARG A 89 -12.34 -1.82 14.27
CA ARG A 89 -11.32 -2.79 13.86
C ARG A 89 -10.07 -2.16 13.26
N ILE A 90 -10.05 -0.83 13.15
CA ILE A 90 -8.91 -0.10 12.56
C ILE A 90 -8.47 0.96 13.56
N GLU A 91 -7.21 0.88 13.98
CA GLU A 91 -6.55 1.86 14.83
C GLU A 91 -5.57 2.68 13.98
N VAL A 92 -5.66 4.01 14.06
CA VAL A 92 -4.70 4.93 13.45
C VAL A 92 -3.69 5.37 14.50
N ILE A 93 -2.42 5.31 14.17
CA ILE A 93 -1.33 5.77 15.02
C ILE A 93 -0.53 6.83 14.25
N CYS A 94 -0.65 8.08 14.72
CA CYS A 94 0.18 9.17 14.20
C CYS A 94 1.59 9.03 14.77
N ASN A 95 2.51 8.41 14.02
CA ASN A 95 3.88 8.17 14.44
C ASN A 95 4.80 7.94 13.24
N ASP A 96 6.09 8.20 13.43
CA ASP A 96 7.13 7.74 12.52
C ASP A 96 7.29 6.21 12.65
N PHE A 97 7.17 5.50 11.52
CA PHE A 97 7.35 4.05 11.51
C PHE A 97 8.74 3.63 12.04
N SER A 98 9.76 4.48 11.93
CA SER A 98 11.09 4.21 12.50
C SER A 98 11.08 4.09 14.01
N LEU A 99 10.16 4.80 14.68
CA LEU A 99 10.01 4.87 16.13
C LEU A 99 8.87 3.99 16.67
N PHE A 100 8.00 3.47 15.80
CA PHE A 100 6.88 2.63 16.19
C PHE A 100 7.36 1.37 16.92
N GLN A 101 6.88 1.14 18.12
CA GLN A 101 7.20 -0.02 18.95
C GLN A 101 5.93 -0.82 19.26
N THR A 102 6.02 -2.13 19.13
CA THR A 102 4.95 -3.07 19.43
C THR A 102 5.51 -4.47 19.62
N ASP A 103 4.87 -5.24 20.48
CA ASP A 103 5.13 -6.67 20.65
C ASP A 103 4.28 -7.53 19.69
N ASN A 104 3.33 -6.89 18.98
CA ASN A 104 2.48 -7.59 18.02
C ASN A 104 3.27 -8.01 16.78
N LYS A 105 2.93 -9.19 16.27
CA LYS A 105 3.32 -9.65 14.94
C LYS A 105 2.13 -9.52 13.98
N TYR A 106 2.46 -9.36 12.69
CA TYR A 106 1.46 -9.13 11.67
C TYR A 106 1.48 -10.23 10.61
N ASN A 107 0.29 -10.71 10.24
CA ASN A 107 0.15 -11.68 9.16
C ASN A 107 0.25 -10.99 7.79
N LEU A 108 -0.17 -9.73 7.71
CA LEU A 108 -0.10 -8.92 6.50
C LEU A 108 0.43 -7.53 6.84
N ILE A 109 1.50 -7.14 6.19
CA ILE A 109 2.03 -5.78 6.21
C ILE A 109 1.87 -5.20 4.82
N VAL A 110 1.31 -4.01 4.70
CA VAL A 110 1.15 -3.33 3.42
C VAL A 110 1.78 -1.94 3.44
N SER A 111 2.28 -1.48 2.31
CA SER A 111 2.71 -0.10 2.13
C SER A 111 2.63 0.32 0.66
N ASN A 112 2.16 1.53 0.43
CA ASN A 112 2.32 2.26 -0.82
C ASN A 112 3.30 3.41 -0.55
N PRO A 113 4.61 3.11 -0.45
CA PRO A 113 5.57 4.09 0.01
C PRO A 113 5.72 5.26 -0.99
N PRO A 114 6.09 6.46 -0.53
CA PRO A 114 6.40 7.57 -1.44
C PRO A 114 7.54 7.16 -2.38
N TYR A 115 7.45 7.63 -3.64
CA TYR A 115 8.39 7.22 -4.69
C TYR A 115 9.72 7.97 -4.57
N PHE A 116 10.79 7.24 -4.25
CA PHE A 116 12.14 7.80 -4.09
C PHE A 116 12.94 7.98 -5.40
N VAL A 117 12.40 7.53 -6.54
CA VAL A 117 13.14 7.55 -7.82
C VAL A 117 13.41 8.99 -8.30
N ASP A 118 12.57 9.94 -7.94
CA ASP A 118 12.78 11.36 -8.31
C ASP A 118 13.85 12.08 -7.45
N ALA A 119 14.33 11.47 -6.38
CA ALA A 119 15.37 12.06 -5.53
C ALA A 119 16.74 12.12 -6.21
N LEU A 120 16.99 11.28 -7.21
CA LEU A 120 18.25 11.28 -7.97
C LEU A 120 18.36 12.44 -8.97
N ASN A 121 17.27 13.08 -9.34
CA ASN A 121 17.21 14.12 -10.37
C ASN A 121 16.68 15.48 -9.90
N CYS A 122 16.49 15.72 -8.60
CA CYS A 122 15.99 17.00 -8.12
C CYS A 122 17.13 17.94 -7.76
N PRO A 123 17.31 19.12 -8.45
CA PRO A 123 18.42 20.05 -8.23
C PRO A 123 18.37 20.78 -6.88
N ASP A 124 17.27 20.67 -6.13
CA ASP A 124 17.04 21.43 -4.92
C ASP A 124 17.55 20.70 -3.67
N LYS A 125 18.77 21.09 -3.24
CA LYS A 125 19.45 20.53 -2.06
C LYS A 125 18.67 20.68 -0.73
N GLN A 126 17.82 21.68 -0.59
CA GLN A 126 17.02 21.87 0.62
C GLN A 126 15.84 20.88 0.69
N ARG A 127 15.21 20.57 -0.44
CA ARG A 127 14.21 19.50 -0.53
C ARG A 127 14.83 18.13 -0.29
N ASN A 128 16.04 17.91 -0.75
CA ASN A 128 16.76 16.64 -0.52
C ASN A 128 17.13 16.46 0.97
N MET A 129 17.53 17.50 1.69
CA MET A 129 17.84 17.40 3.13
C MET A 129 16.60 17.13 3.99
N ALA A 130 15.47 17.75 3.69
CA ALA A 130 14.20 17.49 4.39
C ALA A 130 13.69 16.04 4.14
N ARG A 131 13.93 15.50 2.94
CA ARG A 131 13.59 14.11 2.57
C ARG A 131 14.48 13.06 3.25
N HIS A 132 15.75 13.36 3.52
CA HIS A 132 16.66 12.43 4.19
C HIS A 132 16.41 12.26 5.68
N THR A 133 15.66 13.15 6.31
CA THR A 133 15.46 13.14 7.76
C THR A 133 14.18 12.47 8.23
N CYS A 134 13.17 12.27 7.36
CA CYS A 134 11.83 11.81 7.78
C CYS A 134 11.17 10.82 6.81
N GLU A 135 11.88 10.23 5.84
CA GLU A 135 11.21 9.41 4.83
C GLU A 135 11.42 7.92 5.06
N LEU A 136 10.32 7.17 4.98
CA LEU A 136 10.30 5.70 4.93
C LEU A 136 11.10 5.24 3.70
N ASN A 137 12.37 4.89 3.89
CA ASN A 137 13.17 4.28 2.83
C ASN A 137 12.97 2.76 2.79
N TYR A 138 13.25 2.13 1.67
CA TYR A 138 13.06 0.69 1.52
C TYR A 138 13.86 -0.14 2.52
N GLU A 139 15.03 0.33 2.94
CA GLU A 139 15.86 -0.37 3.91
C GLU A 139 15.21 -0.39 5.30
N LEU A 140 14.71 0.74 5.77
CA LEU A 140 13.96 0.85 7.01
C LEU A 140 12.66 0.02 6.94
N LEU A 141 11.93 0.15 5.81
CA LEU A 141 10.70 -0.60 5.59
C LEU A 141 10.93 -2.10 5.76
N PHE A 142 11.87 -2.69 5.01
CA PHE A 142 12.10 -4.14 5.05
C PHE A 142 12.74 -4.60 6.36
N ARG A 143 13.70 -3.85 6.91
CA ARG A 143 14.30 -4.18 8.19
C ARG A 143 13.26 -4.32 9.30
N ARG A 144 12.37 -3.35 9.41
CA ARG A 144 11.33 -3.38 10.44
C ARG A 144 10.22 -4.37 10.13
N SER A 145 9.77 -4.41 8.87
CA SER A 145 8.77 -5.38 8.45
C SER A 145 9.20 -6.81 8.67
N ALA A 146 10.45 -7.18 8.40
CA ALA A 146 10.98 -8.52 8.66
C ALA A 146 10.90 -8.88 10.15
N HIS A 147 11.11 -7.91 11.04
CA HIS A 147 11.00 -8.13 12.48
C HIS A 147 9.54 -8.25 12.94
N LEU A 148 8.61 -7.50 12.33
CA LEU A 148 7.20 -7.46 12.72
C LEU A 148 6.34 -8.55 12.03
N LEU A 149 6.88 -9.19 10.99
CA LEU A 149 6.15 -10.18 10.21
C LEU A 149 6.09 -11.54 10.94
N GLU A 150 4.93 -12.19 10.90
CA GLU A 150 4.77 -13.60 11.26
C GLU A 150 5.49 -14.51 10.25
N ASP A 151 5.88 -15.73 10.67
CA ASP A 151 6.63 -16.70 9.83
C ASP A 151 5.95 -16.98 8.48
N GLN A 152 4.62 -17.06 8.46
CA GLN A 152 3.81 -17.27 7.25
C GLN A 152 3.22 -15.97 6.69
N GLY A 153 3.60 -14.83 7.28
CA GLY A 153 3.10 -13.52 6.90
C GLY A 153 3.56 -13.06 5.53
N ARG A 154 2.97 -11.97 5.06
CA ARG A 154 3.30 -11.33 3.78
C ARG A 154 3.52 -9.84 3.96
N VAL A 155 4.56 -9.32 3.31
CA VAL A 155 4.76 -7.88 3.11
C VAL A 155 4.38 -7.57 1.67
N CYS A 156 3.32 -6.80 1.46
CA CYS A 156 2.82 -6.43 0.14
C CYS A 156 3.03 -4.94 -0.10
N ILE A 157 3.72 -4.60 -1.17
CA ILE A 157 3.99 -3.21 -1.54
C ILE A 157 3.66 -2.95 -3.00
N ILE A 158 3.43 -1.69 -3.34
CA ILE A 158 3.33 -1.23 -4.74
C ILE A 158 4.39 -0.16 -5.00
N ILE A 159 5.17 -0.33 -6.06
CA ILE A 159 6.30 0.53 -6.40
C ILE A 159 6.35 0.84 -7.90
N PRO A 160 7.11 1.87 -8.34
CA PRO A 160 7.49 2.03 -9.74
C PRO A 160 8.27 0.81 -10.24
N THR A 161 8.03 0.39 -11.48
CA THR A 161 8.72 -0.77 -12.08
C THR A 161 10.24 -0.57 -12.13
N GLU A 162 10.68 0.67 -12.28
CA GLU A 162 12.11 1.04 -12.32
C GLU A 162 12.82 0.78 -10.98
N ALA A 163 12.07 0.77 -9.87
CA ALA A 163 12.61 0.49 -8.53
C ALA A 163 12.64 -1.02 -8.19
N GLU A 164 12.05 -1.88 -9.01
CA GLU A 164 11.83 -3.29 -8.69
C GLU A 164 13.11 -4.01 -8.25
N LYS A 165 14.17 -3.89 -9.05
CA LYS A 165 15.46 -4.53 -8.74
C LYS A 165 16.03 -4.06 -7.39
N LEU A 166 16.08 -2.75 -7.17
CA LEU A 166 16.57 -2.16 -5.92
C LEU A 166 15.78 -2.68 -4.72
N VAL A 167 14.46 -2.74 -4.85
CA VAL A 167 13.54 -3.17 -3.80
C VAL A 167 13.74 -4.65 -3.46
N ILE A 168 13.86 -5.52 -4.46
CA ILE A 168 14.12 -6.95 -4.27
C ILE A 168 15.49 -7.16 -3.61
N ASP A 169 16.55 -6.52 -4.12
CA ASP A 169 17.91 -6.62 -3.58
C ASP A 169 17.95 -6.12 -2.11
N THR A 170 17.14 -5.11 -1.78
CA THR A 170 17.05 -4.59 -0.40
C THR A 170 16.30 -5.57 0.51
N ALA A 171 15.17 -6.13 0.07
CA ALA A 171 14.39 -7.09 0.83
C ALA A 171 15.19 -8.36 1.19
N TRP A 172 16.02 -8.84 0.26
CA TRP A 172 16.88 -10.01 0.46
C TRP A 172 17.87 -9.85 1.61
N LYS A 173 18.38 -8.64 1.85
CA LYS A 173 19.27 -8.35 3.01
C LYS A 173 18.59 -8.70 4.34
N TYR A 174 17.26 -8.62 4.39
CA TYR A 174 16.45 -8.89 5.57
C TYR A 174 15.72 -10.23 5.52
N LYS A 175 16.14 -11.16 4.63
CA LYS A 175 15.56 -12.49 4.45
C LYS A 175 14.06 -12.42 4.12
N LEU A 176 13.70 -11.44 3.31
CA LEU A 176 12.37 -11.32 2.71
C LEU A 176 12.50 -11.61 1.20
N TYR A 177 11.86 -12.68 0.76
CA TYR A 177 11.96 -13.20 -0.60
C TYR A 177 10.69 -12.88 -1.38
N PRO A 178 10.77 -12.48 -2.67
CA PRO A 178 9.58 -12.24 -3.47
C PRO A 178 8.86 -13.55 -3.74
N LEU A 179 7.57 -13.59 -3.41
CA LEU A 179 6.71 -14.76 -3.55
C LEU A 179 5.75 -14.61 -4.72
N ARG A 180 5.29 -13.37 -4.96
CA ARG A 180 4.36 -13.03 -6.03
C ARG A 180 4.64 -11.62 -6.53
N ARG A 181 4.62 -11.44 -7.86
CA ARG A 181 4.78 -10.15 -8.53
C ARG A 181 3.67 -9.94 -9.54
N LEU A 182 3.05 -8.76 -9.52
CA LEU A 182 2.04 -8.35 -10.49
C LEU A 182 2.49 -7.08 -11.19
N HIS A 183 2.89 -7.19 -12.47
CA HIS A 183 3.23 -6.05 -13.30
C HIS A 183 1.96 -5.39 -13.87
N VAL A 184 1.81 -4.08 -13.60
CA VAL A 184 0.61 -3.33 -13.99
C VAL A 184 0.88 -2.50 -15.23
N PHE A 185 0.07 -2.73 -16.25
CA PHE A 185 0.06 -2.01 -17.52
C PHE A 185 -1.19 -1.12 -17.58
N THR A 186 -1.03 0.13 -17.96
CA THR A 186 -2.19 1.03 -18.10
C THR A 186 -3.04 0.67 -19.31
N LYS A 187 -2.39 0.29 -20.43
CA LYS A 187 -3.01 -0.10 -21.70
C LYS A 187 -2.13 -1.12 -22.44
N PRO A 188 -2.70 -1.88 -23.39
CA PRO A 188 -1.91 -2.76 -24.26
C PRO A 188 -0.81 -2.00 -25.00
N GLY A 189 0.36 -2.62 -25.12
CA GLY A 189 1.52 -2.04 -25.82
C GLY A 189 2.24 -0.89 -25.09
N LYS A 190 1.81 -0.51 -23.88
CA LYS A 190 2.56 0.43 -23.02
C LYS A 190 3.45 -0.34 -22.05
N PRO A 191 4.57 0.22 -21.62
CA PRO A 191 5.41 -0.41 -20.60
C PRO A 191 4.67 -0.47 -19.26
N SER A 192 5.04 -1.46 -18.42
CA SER A 192 4.59 -1.51 -17.05
C SER A 192 5.03 -0.26 -16.30
N ARG A 193 4.13 0.31 -15.52
CA ARG A 193 4.39 1.52 -14.72
C ARG A 193 4.57 1.22 -13.24
N ARG A 194 3.96 0.13 -12.78
CA ARG A 194 3.97 -0.28 -11.37
C ARG A 194 4.08 -1.79 -11.28
N VAL A 195 4.69 -2.22 -10.21
CA VAL A 195 4.69 -3.62 -9.82
C VAL A 195 4.23 -3.73 -8.36
N LEU A 196 3.33 -4.66 -8.12
CA LEU A 196 2.97 -5.10 -6.78
C LEU A 196 3.82 -6.32 -6.45
N ILE A 197 4.41 -6.34 -5.25
CA ILE A 197 5.27 -7.45 -4.84
C ILE A 197 4.83 -7.89 -3.45
N ALA A 198 4.61 -9.19 -3.29
CA ALA A 198 4.44 -9.84 -2.00
C ALA A 198 5.73 -10.56 -1.63
N PHE A 199 6.25 -10.26 -0.44
CA PHE A 199 7.43 -10.88 0.14
C PHE A 199 7.05 -11.75 1.34
N GLY A 200 7.89 -12.72 1.68
CA GLY A 200 7.80 -13.51 2.90
C GLY A 200 9.13 -14.11 3.29
N HIS A 201 9.18 -14.78 4.45
CA HIS A 201 10.41 -15.36 4.99
C HIS A 201 10.88 -16.63 4.27
N GLN A 202 10.00 -17.28 3.52
CA GLN A 202 10.33 -18.53 2.83
C GLN A 202 10.78 -18.25 1.41
N GLU A 203 11.97 -18.73 1.05
CA GLU A 203 12.46 -18.69 -0.33
C GLU A 203 11.74 -19.74 -1.15
N GLN A 204 11.04 -19.30 -2.18
CA GLN A 204 10.34 -20.16 -3.14
C GLN A 204 10.30 -19.52 -4.53
N LYS A 205 9.87 -20.31 -5.52
CA LYS A 205 9.68 -19.78 -6.88
C LYS A 205 8.65 -18.64 -6.86
N CYS A 206 9.05 -17.46 -7.28
CA CYS A 206 8.17 -16.29 -7.38
C CYS A 206 7.11 -16.51 -8.47
N MET A 207 5.84 -16.30 -8.14
CA MET A 207 4.74 -16.26 -9.12
C MET A 207 4.75 -14.91 -9.83
N GLU A 208 4.75 -14.93 -11.16
CA GLU A 208 4.75 -13.72 -11.99
C GLU A 208 3.42 -13.59 -12.70
N GLU A 209 2.81 -12.40 -12.59
CA GLU A 209 1.51 -12.08 -13.15
C GLU A 209 1.56 -10.73 -13.85
N THR A 210 0.60 -10.51 -14.71
CA THR A 210 0.41 -9.22 -15.39
C THR A 210 -1.05 -8.78 -15.28
N LEU A 211 -1.25 -7.48 -15.15
CA LEU A 211 -2.58 -6.86 -15.16
C LEU A 211 -2.58 -5.67 -16.11
N CYS A 212 -3.45 -5.68 -17.10
CA CYS A 212 -3.75 -4.49 -17.89
C CYS A 212 -5.00 -3.81 -17.32
N ILE A 213 -4.96 -2.49 -17.09
CA ILE A 213 -6.10 -1.77 -16.49
C ILE A 213 -7.18 -1.52 -17.53
N GLU A 214 -6.83 -0.93 -18.68
CA GLU A 214 -7.76 -0.55 -19.73
C GLU A 214 -7.39 -1.22 -21.06
N VAL A 215 -8.39 -1.65 -21.81
CA VAL A 215 -8.22 -2.03 -23.22
C VAL A 215 -8.19 -0.76 -24.06
N GLU A 216 -9.18 0.12 -23.87
CA GLU A 216 -9.29 1.44 -24.47
C GLU A 216 -9.69 2.47 -23.39
N ARG A 217 -9.81 3.74 -23.77
CA ARG A 217 -10.18 4.80 -22.84
C ARG A 217 -11.55 4.52 -22.21
N ASN A 218 -11.58 4.42 -20.88
CA ASN A 218 -12.78 4.10 -20.06
C ASN A 218 -13.35 2.69 -20.29
N GLN A 219 -12.60 1.78 -20.90
CA GLN A 219 -12.97 0.38 -21.05
C GLN A 219 -11.97 -0.47 -20.27
N PHE A 220 -12.37 -0.89 -19.09
CA PHE A 220 -11.54 -1.69 -18.20
C PHE A 220 -11.49 -3.16 -18.63
N THR A 221 -10.35 -3.81 -18.36
CA THR A 221 -10.20 -5.25 -18.62
C THR A 221 -11.04 -6.08 -17.65
N PRO A 222 -11.48 -7.30 -18.05
CA PRO A 222 -12.20 -8.20 -17.15
C PRO A 222 -11.41 -8.51 -15.86
N GLU A 223 -10.09 -8.65 -15.97
CA GLU A 223 -9.19 -8.93 -14.85
C GLU A 223 -9.14 -7.78 -13.86
N TYR A 224 -9.05 -6.54 -14.35
CA TYR A 224 -9.10 -5.35 -13.50
C TYR A 224 -10.45 -5.18 -12.82
N ILE A 225 -11.54 -5.41 -13.57
CA ILE A 225 -12.91 -5.41 -13.02
C ILE A 225 -13.04 -6.49 -11.94
N ALA A 226 -12.61 -7.72 -12.21
CA ALA A 226 -12.68 -8.81 -11.24
C ALA A 226 -11.94 -8.50 -9.94
N LEU A 227 -10.78 -7.83 -10.03
CA LEU A 227 -9.98 -7.44 -8.87
C LEU A 227 -10.63 -6.31 -8.06
N THR A 228 -11.30 -5.36 -8.71
CA THR A 228 -11.73 -4.09 -8.07
C THR A 228 -13.24 -3.92 -7.91
N ARG A 229 -14.04 -4.81 -8.49
CA ARG A 229 -15.52 -4.71 -8.51
C ARG A 229 -16.17 -4.61 -7.13
N ASP A 230 -15.57 -5.19 -6.11
CA ASP A 230 -16.15 -5.17 -4.74
C ASP A 230 -16.02 -3.78 -4.08
N PHE A 231 -15.23 -2.90 -4.67
CA PHE A 231 -14.95 -1.56 -4.18
C PHE A 231 -15.62 -0.46 -5.01
N TYR A 232 -15.40 -0.39 -6.32
CA TYR A 232 -15.88 0.70 -7.14
C TYR A 232 -17.40 0.62 -7.40
N LEU A 233 -18.07 1.79 -7.41
CA LEU A 233 -19.52 1.90 -7.60
C LEU A 233 -20.00 1.37 -8.94
N LYS A 234 -19.18 1.51 -9.98
CA LYS A 234 -19.56 1.25 -11.39
C LYS A 234 -18.61 0.26 -12.04
N MET A 235 -18.41 -0.88 -11.39
CA MET A 235 -17.67 -2.02 -11.95
C MET A 235 -18.40 -3.33 -11.69
#